data_d924bcd8308cde12745083c50e267756
#
_entry.id   d924bcd8308cde12745083c50e267756
#
_cell.length_a   1.000
_cell.length_b   1.000
_cell.length_c   1.000
_cell.angle_alpha   90.00
_cell.angle_beta   90.00
_cell.angle_gamma   90.00
#
_symmetry.space_group_name_H-M   'P 1'
#
loop_
_entity.id
_entity.type
_entity.pdbx_description
1 polymer ?
#
loop_
_entity_poly.entity_id
_entity_poly.type
_entity_poly.pdbx_seq_one_letter_code
_entity_poly.pdbx_strand_id
1 'polypeptide(L)'
;MFVFGLLFVWCPLFGIVVYAIYLCHQEEMPVGRLWILAVMLSLYLGGLAVTKELLGDFLEYSRYFYDVPKYDLWSYIRHFGKEPVYYGYTYLSYYLFGGSWNLFVISITTLNYLLLSYSILKIGVALKASITNVVVALFFMAFFFQEFAAIGNMLRQGLAQSMVVAFLVRWYVVKKRSWWLALLALGVHTSCLPVLCLGLLPILRKRLVMRDLFRLFVFLVVAAGLFLLLGRFLVHLPFVGYIFERMANHEQLFSADSWQTEVGLQPAMIALVFLLLFMSGMLYRNGKLAEDSGLYVFINLNLLLSLMMVGTEVLGMYYLQMRYFFYLYAFQNTLFLIFLHENGFLHRTSFRLLATGALMVYFFYNISHNIFSYIPVVEAFVYPLPVYLFI
;
A
#
# COMPACT_ATOMS: atom_id res chain seq x y z
N MET A 1 16.06 -25.60 -1.13
CA MET A 1 15.04 -24.89 -1.93
C MET A 1 13.81 -25.76 -2.21
N PHE A 2 13.96 -26.98 -2.75
CA PHE A 2 12.84 -27.89 -3.05
C PHE A 2 11.94 -28.17 -1.84
N VAL A 3 12.53 -28.49 -0.68
CA VAL A 3 11.78 -28.75 0.57
C VAL A 3 10.94 -27.54 0.99
N PHE A 4 11.50 -26.32 0.91
CA PHE A 4 10.75 -25.10 1.24
C PHE A 4 9.59 -24.86 0.27
N GLY A 5 9.77 -25.18 -1.03
CA GLY A 5 8.71 -25.11 -2.03
C GLY A 5 7.57 -26.09 -1.72
N LEU A 6 7.87 -27.35 -1.36
CA LEU A 6 6.86 -28.31 -0.95
C LEU A 6 6.12 -27.88 0.32
N LEU A 7 6.84 -27.43 1.34
CA LEU A 7 6.22 -26.90 2.57
C LEU A 7 5.31 -25.71 2.27
N PHE A 8 5.72 -24.81 1.38
CA PHE A 8 4.91 -23.66 0.98
C PHE A 8 3.62 -24.07 0.26
N VAL A 9 3.67 -25.07 -0.60
CA VAL A 9 2.47 -25.52 -1.33
C VAL A 9 1.46 -26.16 -0.37
N TRP A 10 1.91 -26.98 0.57
CA TRP A 10 1.04 -27.76 1.47
C TRP A 10 0.66 -27.01 2.76
N CYS A 11 1.56 -26.21 3.30
CA CYS A 11 1.36 -25.40 4.50
C CYS A 11 2.02 -24.01 4.29
N PRO A 12 1.38 -23.10 3.55
CA PRO A 12 2.02 -21.88 3.07
C PRO A 12 2.65 -21.04 4.18
N LEU A 13 1.92 -20.79 5.25
CA LEU A 13 2.42 -19.97 6.36
C LEU A 13 3.62 -20.63 7.05
N PHE A 14 3.56 -21.94 7.32
CA PHE A 14 4.67 -22.67 7.92
C PHE A 14 5.91 -22.64 7.02
N GLY A 15 5.73 -22.89 5.71
CA GLY A 15 6.80 -22.81 4.72
C GLY A 15 7.46 -21.41 4.69
N ILE A 16 6.66 -20.34 4.75
CA ILE A 16 7.13 -18.96 4.82
C ILE A 16 7.98 -18.71 6.09
N VAL A 17 7.47 -19.12 7.26
CA VAL A 17 8.16 -18.90 8.54
C VAL A 17 9.48 -19.66 8.60
N VAL A 18 9.48 -20.96 8.23
CA VAL A 18 10.71 -21.76 8.21
C VAL A 18 11.74 -21.20 7.23
N TYR A 19 11.28 -20.76 6.06
CA TYR A 19 12.18 -20.13 5.07
C TYR A 19 12.73 -18.78 5.56
N ALA A 20 11.94 -17.96 6.23
CA ALA A 20 12.39 -16.71 6.83
C ALA A 20 13.43 -16.94 7.92
N ILE A 21 13.23 -17.94 8.78
CA ILE A 21 14.20 -18.33 9.81
C ILE A 21 15.52 -18.77 9.15
N TYR A 22 15.45 -19.61 8.11
CA TYR A 22 16.61 -20.04 7.34
C TYR A 22 17.39 -18.82 6.77
N LEU A 23 16.67 -17.80 6.22
CA LEU A 23 17.31 -16.61 5.70
C LEU A 23 18.03 -15.79 6.77
N CYS A 24 17.44 -15.67 7.96
CA CYS A 24 18.03 -14.91 9.06
C CYS A 24 19.36 -15.51 9.58
N HIS A 25 19.66 -16.75 9.27
CA HIS A 25 20.93 -17.42 9.61
C HIS A 25 22.01 -17.29 8.50
N GLN A 26 21.72 -16.59 7.39
CA GLN A 26 22.72 -16.35 6.35
C GLN A 26 23.60 -15.17 6.75
N GLU A 27 24.90 -15.25 6.46
CA GLU A 27 25.88 -14.20 6.76
C GLU A 27 25.80 -13.05 5.75
N GLU A 28 25.61 -13.36 4.47
CA GLU A 28 25.51 -12.37 3.39
C GLU A 28 24.06 -12.17 2.95
N MET A 29 23.74 -10.97 2.44
CA MET A 29 22.40 -10.65 1.96
C MET A 29 22.09 -11.37 0.63
N PRO A 30 21.36 -12.49 0.64
CA PRO A 30 21.06 -13.26 -0.56
C PRO A 30 19.83 -12.65 -1.26
N VAL A 31 19.99 -11.56 -1.98
CA VAL A 31 18.88 -10.79 -2.61
C VAL A 31 17.93 -11.71 -3.41
N GLY A 32 18.48 -12.68 -4.18
CA GLY A 32 17.64 -13.63 -4.92
C GLY A 32 16.77 -14.51 -4.02
N ARG A 33 17.28 -14.94 -2.86
CA ARG A 33 16.51 -15.74 -1.89
C ARG A 33 15.46 -14.90 -1.16
N LEU A 34 15.77 -13.63 -0.87
CA LEU A 34 14.79 -12.69 -0.32
C LEU A 34 13.63 -12.43 -1.31
N TRP A 35 13.88 -12.44 -2.62
CA TRP A 35 12.84 -12.40 -3.62
C TRP A 35 11.92 -13.62 -3.57
N ILE A 36 12.45 -14.81 -3.30
CA ILE A 36 11.62 -16.01 -3.13
C ILE A 36 10.68 -15.84 -1.93
N LEU A 37 11.20 -15.33 -0.79
CA LEU A 37 10.34 -15.02 0.36
C LEU A 37 9.25 -13.99 0.00
N ALA A 38 9.59 -12.95 -0.73
CA ALA A 38 8.64 -11.94 -1.19
C ALA A 38 7.55 -12.54 -2.08
N VAL A 39 7.91 -13.44 -3.00
CA VAL A 39 6.93 -14.17 -3.85
C VAL A 39 6.03 -15.07 -3.01
N MET A 40 6.60 -15.85 -2.06
CA MET A 40 5.83 -16.71 -1.17
C MET A 40 4.81 -15.90 -0.35
N LEU A 41 5.24 -14.81 0.27
CA LEU A 41 4.35 -13.90 1.02
C LEU A 41 3.25 -13.33 0.13
N SER A 42 3.61 -12.85 -1.06
CA SER A 42 2.66 -12.21 -1.98
C SER A 42 1.61 -13.19 -2.51
N LEU A 43 2.00 -14.43 -2.84
CA LEU A 43 1.07 -15.49 -3.28
C LEU A 43 0.16 -15.94 -2.13
N TYR A 44 0.69 -16.07 -0.92
CA TYR A 44 -0.11 -16.44 0.25
C TYR A 44 -1.18 -15.37 0.54
N LEU A 45 -0.80 -14.10 0.52
CA LEU A 45 -1.76 -12.99 0.72
C LEU A 45 -2.75 -12.87 -0.43
N GLY A 46 -2.31 -13.15 -1.67
CA GLY A 46 -3.22 -13.26 -2.81
C GLY A 46 -4.27 -14.36 -2.62
N GLY A 47 -3.86 -15.52 -2.12
CA GLY A 47 -4.77 -16.62 -1.74
C GLY A 47 -5.74 -16.18 -0.64
N LEU A 48 -5.24 -15.60 0.45
CA LEU A 48 -6.12 -15.10 1.53
C LEU A 48 -7.12 -14.05 1.05
N ALA A 49 -6.74 -13.17 0.11
CA ALA A 49 -7.63 -12.13 -0.41
C ALA A 49 -8.86 -12.69 -1.15
N VAL A 50 -8.75 -13.88 -1.75
CA VAL A 50 -9.88 -14.55 -2.43
C VAL A 50 -10.98 -14.95 -1.44
N THR A 51 -10.63 -15.24 -0.20
CA THR A 51 -11.56 -15.73 0.82
C THR A 51 -12.49 -14.65 1.36
N LYS A 52 -12.29 -13.40 0.95
CA LYS A 52 -13.09 -12.26 1.35
C LYS A 52 -14.50 -12.34 0.75
N GLU A 53 -15.50 -12.04 1.55
CA GLU A 53 -16.88 -11.88 1.05
C GLU A 53 -17.00 -10.74 0.02
N LEU A 54 -17.89 -10.94 -0.95
CA LEU A 54 -18.19 -9.96 -2.00
C LEU A 54 -19.09 -8.84 -1.44
N LEU A 55 -18.47 -7.87 -0.75
CA LEU A 55 -19.15 -6.72 -0.15
C LEU A 55 -18.53 -5.40 -0.65
N GLY A 56 -19.32 -4.32 -0.65
CA GLY A 56 -18.85 -2.98 -0.99
C GLY A 56 -18.13 -2.89 -2.35
N ASP A 57 -16.98 -2.22 -2.39
CA ASP A 57 -16.19 -2.06 -3.62
C ASP A 57 -15.73 -3.40 -4.22
N PHE A 58 -15.51 -4.42 -3.39
CA PHE A 58 -15.08 -5.73 -3.86
C PHE A 58 -16.16 -6.43 -4.69
N LEU A 59 -17.44 -6.27 -4.31
CA LEU A 59 -18.59 -6.73 -5.09
C LEU A 59 -18.68 -5.98 -6.43
N GLU A 60 -18.45 -4.65 -6.43
CA GLU A 60 -18.45 -3.86 -7.67
C GLU A 60 -17.35 -4.30 -8.64
N TYR A 61 -16.14 -4.60 -8.13
CA TYR A 61 -15.06 -5.13 -8.95
C TYR A 61 -15.38 -6.50 -9.57
N SER A 62 -16.09 -7.36 -8.81
CA SER A 62 -16.52 -8.65 -9.34
C SER A 62 -17.54 -8.49 -10.47
N ARG A 63 -18.49 -7.54 -10.33
CA ARG A 63 -19.45 -7.21 -11.39
C ARG A 63 -18.72 -6.72 -12.65
N TYR A 64 -17.78 -5.78 -12.51
CA TYR A 64 -16.98 -5.30 -13.64
C TYR A 64 -16.22 -6.44 -14.32
N PHE A 65 -15.65 -7.36 -13.56
CA PHE A 65 -14.94 -8.52 -14.10
C PHE A 65 -15.87 -9.43 -14.91
N TYR A 66 -17.05 -9.78 -14.39
CA TYR A 66 -18.00 -10.61 -15.08
C TYR A 66 -18.75 -9.92 -16.23
N ASP A 67 -18.69 -8.61 -16.32
CA ASP A 67 -19.24 -7.84 -17.45
C ASP A 67 -18.31 -7.83 -18.68
N VAL A 68 -17.04 -8.26 -18.54
CA VAL A 68 -16.05 -8.27 -19.65
C VAL A 68 -16.59 -8.91 -20.93
N PRO A 69 -17.27 -10.06 -20.93
CA PRO A 69 -17.75 -10.68 -22.18
C PRO A 69 -18.81 -9.89 -22.96
N LYS A 70 -19.41 -8.87 -22.33
CA LYS A 70 -20.43 -8.03 -22.96
C LYS A 70 -19.86 -6.97 -23.90
N TYR A 71 -18.54 -6.77 -23.88
CA TYR A 71 -17.87 -5.66 -24.57
C TYR A 71 -16.60 -6.13 -25.28
N ASP A 72 -16.20 -5.44 -26.34
CA ASP A 72 -14.82 -5.45 -26.79
C ASP A 72 -13.92 -4.60 -25.85
N LEU A 73 -12.59 -4.74 -25.96
CA LEU A 73 -11.64 -4.06 -25.09
C LEU A 73 -11.85 -2.54 -25.02
N TRP A 74 -12.03 -1.89 -26.16
CA TRP A 74 -12.14 -0.43 -26.21
C TRP A 74 -13.49 0.05 -25.68
N SER A 75 -14.57 -0.67 -26.00
CA SER A 75 -15.91 -0.40 -25.47
C SER A 75 -15.96 -0.62 -23.98
N TYR A 76 -15.30 -1.67 -23.47
CA TYR A 76 -15.19 -1.94 -22.02
C TYR A 76 -14.46 -0.80 -21.31
N ILE A 77 -13.26 -0.42 -21.77
CA ILE A 77 -12.50 0.70 -21.19
C ILE A 77 -13.29 2.01 -21.26
N ARG A 78 -14.01 2.30 -22.35
CA ARG A 78 -14.81 3.53 -22.47
C ARG A 78 -16.04 3.51 -21.56
N HIS A 79 -16.69 2.37 -21.42
CA HIS A 79 -17.88 2.23 -20.58
C HIS A 79 -17.60 2.53 -19.11
N PHE A 80 -16.49 2.00 -18.59
CA PHE A 80 -16.04 2.25 -17.21
C PHE A 80 -15.08 3.46 -17.09
N GLY A 81 -14.51 3.91 -18.10
CA GLY A 81 -14.02 5.18 -18.64
C GLY A 81 -12.95 5.98 -17.94
N LYS A 82 -12.47 5.67 -16.71
CA LYS A 82 -11.63 6.61 -15.94
C LYS A 82 -10.22 6.12 -15.68
N GLU A 83 -10.00 4.83 -15.77
CA GLU A 83 -8.78 4.16 -15.33
C GLU A 83 -8.39 3.08 -16.34
N PRO A 84 -7.92 3.50 -17.51
CA PRO A 84 -7.77 2.64 -18.68
C PRO A 84 -6.81 1.46 -18.44
N VAL A 85 -5.80 1.64 -17.60
CA VAL A 85 -4.83 0.58 -17.28
C VAL A 85 -5.47 -0.47 -16.38
N TYR A 86 -6.27 -0.07 -15.39
CA TYR A 86 -6.98 -1.02 -14.53
C TYR A 86 -8.00 -1.83 -15.32
N TYR A 87 -8.85 -1.18 -16.11
CA TYR A 87 -9.87 -1.87 -16.88
C TYR A 87 -9.27 -2.71 -18.00
N GLY A 88 -8.18 -2.26 -18.64
CA GLY A 88 -7.41 -3.06 -19.58
C GLY A 88 -6.81 -4.31 -18.91
N TYR A 89 -6.25 -4.18 -17.72
CA TYR A 89 -5.76 -5.31 -16.95
C TYR A 89 -6.90 -6.28 -16.58
N THR A 90 -8.05 -5.79 -16.12
CA THR A 90 -9.23 -6.61 -15.80
C THR A 90 -9.71 -7.39 -17.02
N TYR A 91 -9.81 -6.71 -18.17
CA TYR A 91 -10.22 -7.32 -19.44
C TYR A 91 -9.28 -8.44 -19.87
N LEU A 92 -7.98 -8.17 -19.90
CA LEU A 92 -6.97 -9.16 -20.29
C LEU A 92 -6.93 -10.35 -19.31
N SER A 93 -7.05 -10.07 -18.01
CA SER A 93 -7.07 -11.11 -16.97
C SER A 93 -8.28 -12.02 -17.08
N TYR A 94 -9.46 -11.51 -17.48
CA TYR A 94 -10.63 -12.33 -17.69
C TYR A 94 -10.36 -13.45 -18.71
N TYR A 95 -9.80 -13.10 -19.86
CA TYR A 95 -9.49 -14.09 -20.91
C TYR A 95 -8.28 -14.97 -20.54
N LEU A 96 -7.24 -14.38 -19.92
CA LEU A 96 -6.06 -15.13 -19.51
C LEU A 96 -6.38 -16.20 -18.46
N PHE A 97 -7.32 -15.91 -17.56
CA PHE A 97 -7.69 -16.81 -16.46
C PHE A 97 -9.00 -17.57 -16.71
N GLY A 98 -9.52 -17.56 -17.95
CA GLY A 98 -10.75 -18.26 -18.30
C GLY A 98 -11.98 -17.84 -17.50
N GLY A 99 -12.09 -16.54 -17.14
CA GLY A 99 -13.20 -16.00 -16.36
C GLY A 99 -13.12 -16.30 -14.84
N SER A 100 -11.99 -16.79 -14.34
CA SER A 100 -11.81 -17.06 -12.91
C SER A 100 -11.57 -15.76 -12.11
N TRP A 101 -12.55 -15.35 -11.31
CA TRP A 101 -12.44 -14.25 -10.38
C TRP A 101 -11.33 -14.45 -9.35
N ASN A 102 -11.21 -15.68 -8.84
CA ASN A 102 -10.19 -16.01 -7.84
C ASN A 102 -8.77 -15.77 -8.38
N LEU A 103 -8.48 -16.25 -9.60
CA LEU A 103 -7.18 -16.00 -10.23
C LEU A 103 -6.92 -14.51 -10.49
N PHE A 104 -7.96 -13.75 -10.84
CA PHE A 104 -7.84 -12.30 -10.98
C PHE A 104 -7.46 -11.63 -9.64
N VAL A 105 -8.16 -11.96 -8.55
CA VAL A 105 -7.87 -11.42 -7.21
C VAL A 105 -6.48 -11.82 -6.73
N ILE A 106 -6.11 -13.10 -6.90
CA ILE A 106 -4.75 -13.58 -6.57
C ILE A 106 -3.72 -12.77 -7.34
N SER A 107 -3.90 -12.59 -8.65
CA SER A 107 -2.91 -11.94 -9.51
C SER A 107 -2.72 -10.47 -9.14
N ILE A 108 -3.80 -9.72 -8.94
CA ILE A 108 -3.71 -8.28 -8.62
C ILE A 108 -3.17 -8.05 -7.20
N THR A 109 -3.57 -8.86 -6.23
CA THR A 109 -3.06 -8.78 -4.86
C THR A 109 -1.59 -9.18 -4.79
N THR A 110 -1.21 -10.26 -5.46
CA THR A 110 0.19 -10.70 -5.58
C THR A 110 1.06 -9.60 -6.20
N LEU A 111 0.59 -8.96 -7.28
CA LEU A 111 1.31 -7.87 -7.94
C LEU A 111 1.51 -6.67 -7.00
N ASN A 112 0.50 -6.32 -6.21
CA ASN A 112 0.59 -5.27 -5.19
C ASN A 112 1.73 -5.55 -4.21
N TYR A 113 1.71 -6.72 -3.58
CA TYR A 113 2.72 -7.09 -2.58
C TYR A 113 4.12 -7.29 -3.17
N LEU A 114 4.23 -7.73 -4.43
CA LEU A 114 5.52 -7.79 -5.13
C LEU A 114 6.13 -6.40 -5.36
N LEU A 115 5.31 -5.39 -5.70
CA LEU A 115 5.78 -4.00 -5.86
C LEU A 115 6.22 -3.39 -4.54
N LEU A 116 5.50 -3.64 -3.45
CA LEU A 116 5.88 -3.21 -2.11
C LEU A 116 7.15 -3.94 -1.64
N SER A 117 7.24 -5.26 -1.85
CA SER A 117 8.44 -6.06 -1.57
C SER A 117 9.65 -5.56 -2.35
N TYR A 118 9.46 -5.26 -3.64
CA TYR A 118 10.51 -4.63 -4.46
C TYR A 118 11.06 -3.38 -3.79
N SER A 119 10.18 -2.55 -3.27
CA SER A 119 10.54 -1.30 -2.62
C SER A 119 11.35 -1.53 -1.34
N ILE A 120 10.91 -2.45 -0.48
CA ILE A 120 11.62 -2.86 0.73
C ILE A 120 13.01 -3.43 0.38
N LEU A 121 13.08 -4.34 -0.58
CA LEU A 121 14.35 -4.98 -0.98
C LEU A 121 15.34 -3.97 -1.53
N LYS A 122 14.91 -3.02 -2.37
CA LYS A 122 15.80 -1.99 -2.93
C LYS A 122 16.29 -1.00 -1.87
N ILE A 123 15.45 -0.60 -0.94
CA ILE A 123 15.85 0.22 0.21
C ILE A 123 16.81 -0.56 1.11
N GLY A 124 16.52 -1.84 1.39
CA GLY A 124 17.38 -2.70 2.20
C GLY A 124 18.79 -2.83 1.64
N VAL A 125 18.92 -3.02 0.31
CA VAL A 125 20.22 -3.04 -0.38
C VAL A 125 20.93 -1.68 -0.28
N ALA A 126 20.22 -0.58 -0.50
CA ALA A 126 20.79 0.77 -0.44
C ALA A 126 21.29 1.15 0.96
N LEU A 127 20.56 0.72 1.99
CA LEU A 127 20.93 0.90 3.40
C LEU A 127 22.03 -0.07 3.86
N LYS A 128 22.35 -1.11 3.11
CA LYS A 128 23.13 -2.26 3.59
C LYS A 128 22.51 -2.85 4.87
N ALA A 129 21.18 -2.91 4.93
CA ALA A 129 20.44 -3.38 6.08
C ALA A 129 20.74 -4.86 6.34
N SER A 130 20.69 -5.30 7.61
CA SER A 130 20.82 -6.72 7.92
C SER A 130 19.65 -7.53 7.30
N ILE A 131 19.91 -8.79 6.98
CA ILE A 131 18.89 -9.71 6.44
C ILE A 131 17.67 -9.74 7.36
N THR A 132 17.89 -9.81 8.68
CA THR A 132 16.83 -9.82 9.68
C THR A 132 15.95 -8.56 9.60
N ASN A 133 16.53 -7.37 9.39
CA ASN A 133 15.76 -6.14 9.23
C ASN A 133 14.86 -6.20 8.00
N VAL A 134 15.38 -6.71 6.88
CA VAL A 134 14.62 -6.85 5.64
C VAL A 134 13.51 -7.88 5.79
N VAL A 135 13.80 -9.04 6.41
CA VAL A 135 12.80 -10.09 6.68
C VAL A 135 11.68 -9.55 7.58
N VAL A 136 12.03 -8.87 8.69
CA VAL A 136 11.05 -8.27 9.60
C VAL A 136 10.20 -7.21 8.89
N ALA A 137 10.80 -6.38 8.02
CA ALA A 137 10.05 -5.40 7.23
C ALA A 137 9.09 -6.06 6.22
N LEU A 138 9.50 -7.17 5.57
CA LEU A 138 8.62 -7.95 4.70
C LEU A 138 7.45 -8.58 5.48
N PHE A 139 7.69 -9.07 6.70
CA PHE A 139 6.64 -9.59 7.57
C PHE A 139 5.71 -8.47 8.07
N PHE A 140 6.26 -7.31 8.42
CA PHE A 140 5.44 -6.15 8.78
C PHE A 140 4.49 -5.77 7.63
N MET A 141 5.00 -5.62 6.42
CA MET A 141 4.19 -5.36 5.24
C MET A 141 3.12 -6.43 5.01
N ALA A 142 3.48 -7.70 5.13
CA ALA A 142 2.59 -8.81 4.82
C ALA A 142 1.48 -8.99 5.87
N PHE A 143 1.80 -8.81 7.15
CA PHE A 143 0.90 -9.07 8.27
C PHE A 143 0.34 -7.80 8.93
N PHE A 144 0.48 -6.65 8.30
CA PHE A 144 -0.22 -5.45 8.74
C PHE A 144 -1.66 -5.49 8.20
N PHE A 145 -2.61 -5.89 9.05
CA PHE A 145 -3.98 -6.18 8.66
C PHE A 145 -4.68 -5.03 7.92
N GLN A 146 -4.50 -3.79 8.37
CA GLN A 146 -5.15 -2.64 7.75
C GLN A 146 -4.71 -2.42 6.30
N GLU A 147 -3.43 -2.67 5.98
CA GLU A 147 -2.94 -2.63 4.60
C GLU A 147 -3.53 -3.77 3.77
N PHE A 148 -3.58 -4.99 4.34
CA PHE A 148 -4.18 -6.15 3.69
C PHE A 148 -5.67 -5.91 3.39
N ALA A 149 -6.42 -5.42 4.37
CA ALA A 149 -7.83 -5.08 4.21
C ALA A 149 -8.03 -3.97 3.18
N ALA A 150 -7.17 -2.93 3.19
CA ALA A 150 -7.22 -1.84 2.22
C ALA A 150 -6.97 -2.30 0.79
N ILE A 151 -5.93 -3.12 0.57
CA ILE A 151 -5.62 -3.70 -0.76
C ILE A 151 -6.77 -4.58 -1.22
N GLY A 152 -7.31 -5.46 -0.36
CA GLY A 152 -8.43 -6.34 -0.67
C GLY A 152 -9.75 -5.61 -0.94
N ASN A 153 -9.97 -4.43 -0.33
CA ASN A 153 -11.17 -3.63 -0.54
C ASN A 153 -11.08 -2.71 -1.75
N MET A 154 -9.90 -2.16 -2.01
CA MET A 154 -9.68 -1.13 -3.02
C MET A 154 -8.58 -1.55 -4.00
N LEU A 155 -8.86 -2.60 -4.79
CA LEU A 155 -7.91 -3.21 -5.72
C LEU A 155 -7.19 -2.20 -6.63
N ARG A 156 -7.92 -1.23 -7.19
CA ARG A 156 -7.36 -0.17 -8.05
C ARG A 156 -6.42 0.75 -7.28
N GLN A 157 -6.90 1.26 -6.17
CA GLN A 157 -6.14 2.21 -5.36
C GLN A 157 -4.91 1.54 -4.75
N GLY A 158 -5.05 0.31 -4.24
CA GLY A 158 -3.93 -0.49 -3.73
C GLY A 158 -2.83 -0.66 -4.77
N LEU A 159 -3.19 -1.07 -6.00
CA LEU A 159 -2.23 -1.25 -7.08
C LEU A 159 -1.55 0.07 -7.48
N ALA A 160 -2.29 1.18 -7.56
CA ALA A 160 -1.72 2.48 -7.86
C ALA A 160 -0.73 2.94 -6.77
N GLN A 161 -1.05 2.72 -5.49
CA GLN A 161 -0.18 3.06 -4.36
C GLN A 161 1.13 2.30 -4.40
N SER A 162 1.09 0.99 -4.59
CA SER A 162 2.30 0.17 -4.67
C SER A 162 3.17 0.55 -5.87
N MET A 163 2.56 0.92 -7.01
CA MET A 163 3.28 1.46 -8.17
C MET A 163 3.94 2.82 -7.86
N VAL A 164 3.28 3.72 -7.12
CA VAL A 164 3.84 5.01 -6.71
C VAL A 164 5.05 4.80 -5.81
N VAL A 165 4.95 3.93 -4.80
CA VAL A 165 6.08 3.62 -3.92
C VAL A 165 7.24 3.04 -4.72
N ALA A 166 6.99 2.07 -5.60
CA ALA A 166 8.00 1.46 -6.45
C ALA A 166 8.63 2.48 -7.43
N PHE A 167 7.84 3.40 -7.99
CA PHE A 167 8.33 4.50 -8.83
C PHE A 167 9.30 5.39 -8.05
N LEU A 168 8.91 5.85 -6.85
CA LEU A 168 9.76 6.73 -6.05
C LEU A 168 11.04 6.03 -5.57
N VAL A 169 10.97 4.74 -5.23
CA VAL A 169 12.16 3.94 -4.92
C VAL A 169 13.10 3.85 -6.12
N ARG A 170 12.56 3.58 -7.32
CA ARG A 170 13.39 3.57 -8.53
C ARG A 170 14.01 4.93 -8.82
N TRP A 171 13.25 5.99 -8.62
CA TRP A 171 13.69 7.36 -8.89
C TRP A 171 14.77 7.83 -7.91
N TYR A 172 14.55 7.65 -6.61
CA TYR A 172 15.43 8.22 -5.58
C TYR A 172 16.51 7.27 -5.07
N VAL A 173 16.20 5.99 -4.92
CA VAL A 173 17.11 5.00 -4.34
C VAL A 173 17.93 4.30 -5.43
N VAL A 174 17.25 3.78 -6.47
CA VAL A 174 17.92 3.07 -7.58
C VAL A 174 18.52 4.05 -8.60
N LYS A 175 18.13 5.36 -8.56
CA LYS A 175 18.57 6.41 -9.49
C LYS A 175 18.22 6.12 -10.95
N LYS A 176 17.10 5.40 -11.21
CA LYS A 176 16.61 5.08 -12.55
C LYS A 176 15.26 5.77 -12.80
N ARG A 177 15.20 6.62 -13.83
CA ARG A 177 13.98 7.31 -14.24
C ARG A 177 13.03 6.32 -14.91
N SER A 178 11.94 5.95 -14.25
CA SER A 178 10.97 4.97 -14.73
C SER A 178 9.57 5.59 -14.81
N TRP A 179 9.43 6.66 -15.61
CA TRP A 179 8.18 7.40 -15.80
C TRP A 179 6.99 6.50 -16.16
N TRP A 180 7.25 5.38 -16.84
CA TRP A 180 6.22 4.42 -17.20
C TRP A 180 5.47 3.88 -15.95
N LEU A 181 6.14 3.71 -14.79
CA LEU A 181 5.47 3.31 -13.56
C LEU A 181 4.52 4.40 -13.04
N ALA A 182 4.91 5.68 -13.13
CA ALA A 182 4.05 6.79 -12.76
C ALA A 182 2.83 6.90 -13.69
N LEU A 183 3.04 6.73 -15.00
CA LEU A 183 1.96 6.74 -15.99
C LEU A 183 1.02 5.55 -15.79
N LEU A 184 1.53 4.36 -15.51
CA LEU A 184 0.71 3.19 -15.19
C LEU A 184 -0.09 3.42 -13.91
N ALA A 185 0.53 3.96 -12.85
CA ALA A 185 -0.17 4.27 -11.61
C ALA A 185 -1.35 5.24 -11.85
N LEU A 186 -1.15 6.29 -12.65
CA LEU A 186 -2.21 7.24 -13.03
C LEU A 186 -3.32 6.56 -13.85
N GLY A 187 -2.96 5.66 -14.76
CA GLY A 187 -3.93 4.89 -15.56
C GLY A 187 -4.65 3.80 -14.75
N VAL A 188 -4.09 3.39 -13.62
CA VAL A 188 -4.74 2.46 -12.66
C VAL A 188 -5.68 3.21 -11.74
N HIS A 189 -5.24 4.35 -11.16
CA HIS A 189 -6.09 5.16 -10.29
C HIS A 189 -5.61 6.60 -10.17
N THR A 190 -6.45 7.55 -10.58
CA THR A 190 -6.10 8.97 -10.68
C THR A 190 -5.79 9.64 -9.33
N SER A 191 -6.28 9.09 -8.20
CA SER A 191 -5.99 9.63 -6.86
C SER A 191 -4.50 9.63 -6.50
N CYS A 192 -3.65 8.92 -7.25
CA CYS A 192 -2.22 8.91 -7.02
C CYS A 192 -1.50 10.19 -7.50
N LEU A 193 -2.14 11.02 -8.33
CA LEU A 193 -1.52 12.23 -8.88
C LEU A 193 -0.99 13.19 -7.81
N PRO A 194 -1.74 13.59 -6.77
CA PRO A 194 -1.23 14.48 -5.73
C PRO A 194 -0.01 13.90 -5.00
N VAL A 195 -0.02 12.60 -4.71
CA VAL A 195 1.09 11.93 -4.00
C VAL A 195 2.33 11.83 -4.91
N LEU A 196 2.15 11.57 -6.21
CA LEU A 196 3.24 11.64 -7.20
C LEU A 196 3.83 13.05 -7.28
N CYS A 197 2.99 14.07 -7.38
CA CYS A 197 3.44 15.47 -7.42
C CYS A 197 4.21 15.84 -6.15
N LEU A 198 3.68 15.50 -4.97
CA LEU A 198 4.38 15.71 -3.70
C LEU A 198 5.72 14.96 -3.67
N GLY A 199 5.71 13.67 -4.02
CA GLY A 199 6.91 12.83 -4.00
C GLY A 199 8.03 13.33 -4.92
N LEU A 200 7.71 14.08 -5.96
CA LEU A 200 8.69 14.67 -6.89
C LEU A 200 9.23 16.03 -6.45
N LEU A 201 8.68 16.65 -5.40
CA LEU A 201 9.16 17.94 -4.90
C LEU A 201 10.61 17.84 -4.43
N PRO A 202 11.52 18.70 -4.95
CA PRO A 202 12.93 18.65 -4.57
C PRO A 202 13.19 18.88 -3.07
N ILE A 203 12.30 19.63 -2.42
CA ILE A 203 12.39 19.93 -0.98
C ILE A 203 12.30 18.66 -0.12
N LEU A 204 11.62 17.61 -0.58
CA LEU A 204 11.48 16.35 0.16
C LEU A 204 12.72 15.45 0.13
N ARG A 205 13.73 15.80 -0.68
CA ARG A 205 14.96 14.99 -0.80
C ARG A 205 15.93 15.16 0.36
N LYS A 206 15.75 16.19 1.17
CA LYS A 206 16.63 16.53 2.27
C LYS A 206 15.89 16.50 3.60
N ARG A 207 16.65 16.53 4.67
CA ARG A 207 16.11 16.76 6.02
C ARG A 207 15.38 18.10 6.06
N LEU A 208 14.07 18.07 6.33
CA LEU A 208 13.27 19.27 6.45
C LEU A 208 13.59 19.97 7.77
N VAL A 209 13.79 21.27 7.72
CA VAL A 209 13.87 22.13 8.91
C VAL A 209 12.56 22.90 9.06
N MET A 210 12.30 23.49 10.23
CA MET A 210 11.04 24.21 10.51
C MET A 210 10.68 25.21 9.40
N ARG A 211 11.67 25.92 8.87
CA ARG A 211 11.49 26.86 7.75
C ARG A 211 10.98 26.18 6.48
N ASP A 212 11.47 24.98 6.19
CA ASP A 212 11.05 24.21 5.00
C ASP A 212 9.63 23.67 5.18
N LEU A 213 9.26 23.24 6.40
CA LEU A 213 7.89 22.85 6.74
C LEU A 213 6.92 24.02 6.57
N PHE A 214 7.31 25.20 7.04
CA PHE A 214 6.50 26.41 6.86
C PHE A 214 6.33 26.77 5.38
N ARG A 215 7.41 26.74 4.59
CA ARG A 215 7.34 26.97 3.13
C ARG A 215 6.44 25.95 2.42
N LEU A 216 6.54 24.69 2.81
CA LEU A 216 5.70 23.63 2.26
C LEU A 216 4.24 23.84 2.64
N PHE A 217 3.96 24.21 3.89
CA PHE A 217 2.61 24.55 4.36
C PHE A 217 2.03 25.73 3.55
N VAL A 218 2.78 26.82 3.41
CA VAL A 218 2.36 27.98 2.60
C VAL A 218 2.11 27.56 1.16
N PHE A 219 3.02 26.76 0.57
CA PHE A 219 2.83 26.23 -0.79
C PHE A 219 1.55 25.41 -0.93
N LEU A 220 1.27 24.52 0.02
CA LEU A 220 0.06 23.67 -0.01
C LEU A 220 -1.22 24.50 0.16
N VAL A 221 -1.22 25.50 1.05
CA VAL A 221 -2.34 26.43 1.24
C VAL A 221 -2.59 27.25 -0.03
N VAL A 222 -1.54 27.78 -0.62
CA VAL A 222 -1.63 28.56 -1.88
C VAL A 222 -2.10 27.67 -3.02
N ALA A 223 -1.55 26.44 -3.15
CA ALA A 223 -1.95 25.51 -4.18
C ALA A 223 -3.42 25.08 -4.02
N ALA A 224 -3.88 24.81 -2.79
CA ALA A 224 -5.28 24.51 -2.50
C ALA A 224 -6.19 25.72 -2.80
N GLY A 225 -5.80 26.92 -2.40
CA GLY A 225 -6.54 28.16 -2.71
C GLY A 225 -6.63 28.41 -4.22
N LEU A 226 -5.53 28.26 -4.95
CA LEU A 226 -5.51 28.36 -6.41
C LEU A 226 -6.37 27.26 -7.06
N PHE A 227 -6.30 26.03 -6.57
CA PHE A 227 -7.14 24.95 -7.07
C PHE A 227 -8.62 25.25 -6.88
N LEU A 228 -9.03 25.74 -5.71
CA LEU A 228 -10.42 26.13 -5.45
C LEU A 228 -10.87 27.33 -6.30
N LEU A 229 -10.02 28.32 -6.48
CA LEU A 229 -10.31 29.49 -7.32
C LEU A 229 -10.40 29.11 -8.80
N LEU A 230 -9.38 28.41 -9.32
CA LEU A 230 -9.33 27.97 -10.70
C LEU A 230 -10.38 26.89 -10.99
N GLY A 231 -10.72 26.08 -10.01
CA GLY A 231 -11.74 25.05 -10.13
C GLY A 231 -13.10 25.59 -10.58
N ARG A 232 -13.47 26.78 -10.10
CA ARG A 232 -14.70 27.47 -10.53
C ARG A 232 -14.68 27.84 -12.03
N PHE A 233 -13.49 28.12 -12.58
CA PHE A 233 -13.32 28.41 -14.00
C PHE A 233 -13.07 27.16 -14.84
N LEU A 234 -12.42 26.15 -14.26
CA LEU A 234 -12.03 24.91 -14.94
C LEU A 234 -13.07 23.80 -14.81
N VAL A 235 -14.19 24.05 -14.14
CA VAL A 235 -15.29 23.09 -13.97
C VAL A 235 -15.83 22.57 -15.30
N HIS A 236 -15.73 23.38 -16.35
CA HIS A 236 -16.13 22.99 -17.71
C HIS A 236 -15.16 22.03 -18.41
N LEU A 237 -13.95 21.84 -17.88
CA LEU A 237 -13.04 20.82 -18.37
C LEU A 237 -13.47 19.45 -17.83
N PRO A 238 -13.65 18.43 -18.69
CA PRO A 238 -14.24 17.14 -18.31
C PRO A 238 -13.57 16.48 -17.09
N PHE A 239 -12.25 16.60 -16.99
CA PHE A 239 -11.48 16.02 -15.88
C PHE A 239 -11.62 16.83 -14.59
N VAL A 240 -11.53 18.15 -14.66
CA VAL A 240 -11.59 19.04 -13.50
C VAL A 240 -13.02 19.13 -12.96
N GLY A 241 -14.00 19.30 -13.87
CA GLY A 241 -15.43 19.28 -13.52
C GLY A 241 -15.82 18.02 -12.79
N TYR A 242 -15.33 16.87 -13.27
CA TYR A 242 -15.56 15.59 -12.59
C TYR A 242 -14.98 15.55 -11.16
N ILE A 243 -13.78 16.08 -10.92
CA ILE A 243 -13.19 16.13 -9.57
C ILE A 243 -14.07 16.99 -8.65
N PHE A 244 -14.50 18.18 -9.13
CA PHE A 244 -15.36 19.08 -8.35
C PHE A 244 -16.76 18.50 -8.10
N GLU A 245 -17.37 17.91 -9.11
CA GLU A 245 -18.67 17.23 -8.97
C GLU A 245 -18.58 16.06 -7.97
N ARG A 246 -17.50 15.29 -8.02
CA ARG A 246 -17.27 14.21 -7.06
C ARG A 246 -17.03 14.74 -5.64
N MET A 247 -16.29 15.83 -5.46
CA MET A 247 -16.13 16.44 -4.15
C MET A 247 -17.47 16.94 -3.61
N ALA A 248 -18.24 17.67 -4.40
CA ALA A 248 -19.55 18.19 -4.00
C ALA A 248 -20.58 17.08 -3.72
N ASN A 249 -20.66 16.07 -4.57
CA ASN A 249 -21.58 14.95 -4.38
C ASN A 249 -21.20 14.05 -3.20
N HIS A 250 -19.90 13.93 -2.89
CA HIS A 250 -19.46 13.17 -1.72
C HIS A 250 -19.70 13.91 -0.40
N GLU A 251 -19.58 15.23 -0.37
CA GLU A 251 -20.00 16.01 0.80
C GLU A 251 -21.48 15.80 1.09
N GLN A 252 -22.34 15.72 0.05
CA GLN A 252 -23.76 15.42 0.22
C GLN A 252 -24.03 13.96 0.64
N LEU A 253 -23.28 13.00 0.11
CA LEU A 253 -23.42 11.58 0.48
C LEU A 253 -22.92 11.29 1.90
N PHE A 254 -21.92 12.02 2.37
CA PHE A 254 -21.39 11.88 3.73
C PHE A 254 -22.05 12.82 4.75
N SER A 255 -22.83 13.81 4.32
CA SER A 255 -23.67 14.63 5.20
C SER A 255 -25.02 13.95 5.54
N ALA A 256 -25.38 12.88 4.84
CA ALA A 256 -26.55 12.08 5.17
C ALA A 256 -26.25 11.16 6.37
N ASP A 257 -26.92 11.40 7.45
CA ASP A 257 -26.91 10.91 8.83
C ASP A 257 -26.47 9.47 9.17
N SER A 258 -26.22 8.59 8.21
CA SER A 258 -25.97 7.18 8.47
C SER A 258 -24.47 6.78 8.60
N TRP A 259 -23.54 7.64 8.18
CA TRP A 259 -22.10 7.33 8.19
C TRP A 259 -21.29 8.23 9.14
N GLN A 260 -21.88 9.31 9.65
CA GLN A 260 -21.18 10.29 10.49
C GLN A 260 -20.79 9.78 11.88
N THR A 261 -21.47 8.76 12.39
CA THR A 261 -21.19 8.18 13.71
C THR A 261 -20.12 7.10 13.70
N GLU A 262 -19.72 6.58 12.53
CA GLU A 262 -18.76 5.46 12.43
C GLU A 262 -17.48 5.78 11.65
N VAL A 263 -17.34 6.94 11.02
CA VAL A 263 -16.30 7.24 10.02
C VAL A 263 -15.16 8.11 10.56
N GLY A 264 -15.13 8.44 11.84
CA GLY A 264 -13.95 9.02 12.46
C GLY A 264 -12.74 8.08 12.36
N LEU A 265 -11.52 8.62 12.44
CA LEU A 265 -10.32 7.78 12.51
C LEU A 265 -10.50 6.74 13.61
N GLN A 266 -10.58 5.48 13.20
CA GLN A 266 -10.62 4.38 14.16
C GLN A 266 -9.40 4.46 15.08
N PRO A 267 -9.48 4.07 16.36
CA PRO A 267 -8.35 4.15 17.30
C PRO A 267 -7.04 3.54 16.76
N ALA A 268 -7.14 2.47 15.98
CA ALA A 268 -5.99 1.86 15.31
C ALA A 268 -5.33 2.77 14.25
N MET A 269 -6.14 3.56 13.55
CA MET A 269 -5.64 4.54 12.56
C MET A 269 -4.96 5.71 13.26
N ILE A 270 -5.53 6.21 14.34
CA ILE A 270 -4.92 7.25 15.19
C ILE A 270 -3.59 6.76 15.74
N ALA A 271 -3.56 5.54 16.30
CA ALA A 271 -2.34 4.93 16.82
C ALA A 271 -1.26 4.81 15.73
N LEU A 272 -1.63 4.43 14.51
CA LEU A 272 -0.70 4.35 13.39
C LEU A 272 -0.13 5.73 13.04
N VAL A 273 -0.97 6.76 12.92
CA VAL A 273 -0.51 8.12 12.61
C VAL A 273 0.50 8.60 13.66
N PHE A 274 0.20 8.40 14.95
CA PHE A 274 1.14 8.74 16.03
C PHE A 274 2.43 7.93 15.96
N LEU A 275 2.35 6.63 15.67
CA LEU A 275 3.52 5.77 15.49
C LEU A 275 4.40 6.27 14.35
N LEU A 276 3.82 6.63 13.20
CA LEU A 276 4.57 7.12 12.04
C LEU A 276 5.17 8.50 12.28
N LEU A 277 4.46 9.38 12.99
CA LEU A 277 5.01 10.66 13.44
C LEU A 277 6.18 10.46 14.40
N PHE A 278 6.05 9.54 15.36
CA PHE A 278 7.11 9.19 16.30
C PHE A 278 8.33 8.61 15.56
N MET A 279 8.14 7.64 14.65
CA MET A 279 9.22 7.04 13.87
C MET A 279 9.94 8.09 13.01
N SER A 280 9.20 8.96 12.34
CA SER A 280 9.77 10.06 11.56
C SER A 280 10.56 11.02 12.45
N GLY A 281 10.03 11.40 13.60
CA GLY A 281 10.71 12.26 14.58
C GLY A 281 12.01 11.66 15.10
N MET A 282 12.01 10.37 15.41
CA MET A 282 13.23 9.65 15.85
C MET A 282 14.30 9.60 14.75
N LEU A 283 13.89 9.35 13.49
CA LEU A 283 14.81 9.38 12.34
C LEU A 283 15.39 10.77 12.11
N TYR A 284 14.59 11.80 12.30
CA TYR A 284 15.08 13.19 12.29
C TYR A 284 16.08 13.47 13.40
N ARG A 285 15.82 12.98 14.62
CA ARG A 285 16.71 13.20 15.77
C ARG A 285 18.06 12.50 15.57
N ASN A 286 18.06 11.27 15.07
CA ASN A 286 19.27 10.43 14.97
C ASN A 286 20.28 10.94 13.91
N GLY A 287 19.82 11.62 12.86
CA GLY A 287 20.64 12.36 11.89
C GLY A 287 21.70 11.58 11.11
N LYS A 288 21.61 10.22 11.09
CA LYS A 288 22.62 9.34 10.49
C LYS A 288 22.48 9.14 8.98
N LEU A 289 21.30 9.41 8.42
CA LEU A 289 21.06 9.21 7.00
C LEU A 289 21.80 10.25 6.16
N ALA A 290 22.50 9.80 5.14
CA ALA A 290 23.13 10.69 4.18
C ALA A 290 22.07 11.46 3.39
N GLU A 291 22.23 12.79 3.23
CA GLU A 291 21.26 13.64 2.56
C GLU A 291 21.02 13.26 1.09
N ASP A 292 22.04 12.76 0.42
CA ASP A 292 22.01 12.34 -0.98
C ASP A 292 21.43 10.93 -1.19
N SER A 293 21.15 10.19 -0.11
CA SER A 293 20.60 8.82 -0.17
C SER A 293 19.25 8.72 -0.87
N GLY A 294 18.50 9.83 -0.94
CA GLY A 294 17.13 9.86 -1.44
C GLY A 294 16.10 9.25 -0.48
N LEU A 295 16.51 8.80 0.70
CA LEU A 295 15.63 8.16 1.70
C LEU A 295 14.77 9.15 2.46
N TYR A 296 15.21 10.40 2.55
CA TYR A 296 14.41 11.47 3.17
C TYR A 296 13.06 11.66 2.49
N VAL A 297 12.93 11.37 1.20
CA VAL A 297 11.63 11.45 0.50
C VAL A 297 10.58 10.58 1.19
N PHE A 298 10.94 9.36 1.59
CA PHE A 298 9.99 8.43 2.26
C PHE A 298 9.65 8.89 3.67
N ILE A 299 10.63 9.39 4.43
CA ILE A 299 10.39 9.95 5.77
C ILE A 299 9.48 11.18 5.67
N ASN A 300 9.77 12.08 4.74
CA ASN A 300 9.03 13.31 4.56
C ASN A 300 7.62 13.07 4.04
N LEU A 301 7.43 12.12 3.11
CA LEU A 301 6.09 11.74 2.65
C LEU A 301 5.25 11.13 3.77
N ASN A 302 5.83 10.21 4.58
CA ASN A 302 5.11 9.68 5.74
C ASN A 302 4.74 10.80 6.73
N LEU A 303 5.67 11.72 7.03
CA LEU A 303 5.41 12.86 7.90
C LEU A 303 4.27 13.73 7.35
N LEU A 304 4.33 14.09 6.07
CA LEU A 304 3.33 14.95 5.44
C LEU A 304 1.96 14.28 5.36
N LEU A 305 1.91 13.02 4.93
CA LEU A 305 0.65 12.27 4.88
C LEU A 305 0.06 12.12 6.29
N SER A 306 0.89 11.86 7.31
CA SER A 306 0.43 11.81 8.71
C SER A 306 -0.13 13.15 9.18
N LEU A 307 0.55 14.27 8.87
CA LEU A 307 0.06 15.61 9.19
C LEU A 307 -1.23 15.96 8.41
N MET A 308 -1.33 15.54 7.16
CA MET A 308 -2.58 15.68 6.37
C MET A 308 -3.73 14.90 7.01
N MET A 309 -3.48 13.71 7.57
CA MET A 309 -4.52 12.95 8.27
C MET A 309 -5.05 13.73 9.48
N VAL A 310 -4.15 14.27 10.28
CA VAL A 310 -4.56 15.12 11.43
C VAL A 310 -5.31 16.37 10.97
N GLY A 311 -4.82 17.03 9.93
CA GLY A 311 -5.46 18.24 9.39
C GLY A 311 -6.86 17.98 8.82
N THR A 312 -7.03 16.89 8.07
CA THR A 312 -8.34 16.52 7.49
C THR A 312 -9.33 16.06 8.55
N GLU A 313 -8.88 15.41 9.64
CA GLU A 313 -9.71 15.10 10.80
C GLU A 313 -10.24 16.38 11.46
N VAL A 314 -9.36 17.34 11.76
CA VAL A 314 -9.72 18.63 12.38
C VAL A 314 -10.69 19.42 11.51
N LEU A 315 -10.56 19.33 10.18
CA LEU A 315 -11.40 20.05 9.23
C LEU A 315 -12.70 19.30 8.87
N GLY A 316 -12.92 18.06 9.38
CA GLY A 316 -14.07 17.23 9.06
C GLY A 316 -14.07 16.73 7.61
N MET A 317 -12.90 16.69 6.94
CA MET A 317 -12.77 16.27 5.53
C MET A 317 -12.53 14.75 5.42
N TYR A 318 -13.43 13.95 5.97
CA TYR A 318 -13.27 12.48 6.12
C TYR A 318 -13.05 11.73 4.81
N TYR A 319 -13.65 12.20 3.71
CA TYR A 319 -13.46 11.56 2.41
C TYR A 319 -12.01 11.67 1.90
N LEU A 320 -11.41 12.86 1.98
CA LEU A 320 -10.01 13.07 1.62
C LEU A 320 -9.09 12.31 2.55
N GLN A 321 -9.41 12.30 3.85
CA GLN A 321 -8.72 11.55 4.85
C GLN A 321 -8.60 10.07 4.49
N MET A 322 -9.71 9.40 4.23
CA MET A 322 -9.73 7.98 3.85
C MET A 322 -8.93 7.72 2.59
N ARG A 323 -9.03 8.57 1.56
CA ARG A 323 -8.29 8.41 0.29
C ARG A 323 -6.79 8.48 0.47
N TYR A 324 -6.28 9.40 1.30
CA TYR A 324 -4.84 9.56 1.51
C TYR A 324 -4.30 8.67 2.62
N PHE A 325 -5.14 8.22 3.55
CA PHE A 325 -4.76 7.27 4.57
C PHE A 325 -4.24 5.95 3.97
N PHE A 326 -4.85 5.49 2.88
CA PHE A 326 -4.39 4.30 2.18
C PHE A 326 -2.98 4.45 1.58
N TYR A 327 -2.58 5.65 1.16
CA TYR A 327 -1.20 5.90 0.75
C TYR A 327 -0.23 5.77 1.92
N LEU A 328 -0.65 6.19 3.10
CA LEU A 328 0.14 6.05 4.32
C LEU A 328 0.47 4.58 4.61
N TYR A 329 -0.48 3.66 4.41
CA TYR A 329 -0.23 2.21 4.54
C TYR A 329 0.88 1.72 3.60
N ALA A 330 0.90 2.13 2.36
CA ALA A 330 1.92 1.71 1.42
C ALA A 330 3.31 2.29 1.73
N PHE A 331 3.36 3.56 2.19
CA PHE A 331 4.62 4.23 2.51
C PHE A 331 5.21 3.81 3.85
N GLN A 332 4.40 3.41 4.84
CA GLN A 332 4.87 2.99 6.17
C GLN A 332 5.88 1.85 6.11
N ASN A 333 5.74 0.95 5.13
CA ASN A 333 6.64 -0.20 4.98
C ASN A 333 8.09 0.23 4.72
N THR A 334 8.27 1.28 3.92
CA THR A 334 9.58 1.86 3.63
C THR A 334 10.14 2.60 4.84
N LEU A 335 9.30 3.37 5.54
CA LEU A 335 9.68 4.06 6.77
C LEU A 335 10.07 3.06 7.86
N PHE A 336 9.33 1.98 8.03
CA PHE A 336 9.60 0.95 9.03
C PHE A 336 10.97 0.29 8.81
N LEU A 337 11.32 -0.06 7.57
CA LEU A 337 12.66 -0.60 7.27
C LEU A 337 13.77 0.40 7.60
N ILE A 338 13.61 1.66 7.21
CA ILE A 338 14.59 2.72 7.52
C ILE A 338 14.73 2.86 9.04
N PHE A 339 13.61 2.85 9.75
CA PHE A 339 13.57 2.95 11.21
C PHE A 339 14.24 1.77 11.91
N LEU A 340 14.00 0.55 11.45
CA LEU A 340 14.67 -0.67 11.96
C LEU A 340 16.19 -0.61 11.75
N HIS A 341 16.63 -0.05 10.63
CA HIS A 341 18.05 0.05 10.32
C HIS A 341 18.77 1.09 11.22
N GLU A 342 18.16 2.26 11.40
CA GLU A 342 18.79 3.40 12.10
C GLU A 342 18.75 3.27 13.63
N ASN A 343 17.83 2.48 14.19
CA ASN A 343 17.64 2.40 15.65
C ASN A 343 18.19 1.10 16.24
N GLY A 344 19.38 1.20 16.85
CA GLY A 344 20.09 0.07 17.46
C GLY A 344 19.32 -0.64 18.58
N PHE A 345 18.38 0.01 19.28
CA PHE A 345 17.53 -0.61 20.29
C PHE A 345 16.68 -1.76 19.72
N LEU A 346 16.23 -1.61 18.48
CA LEU A 346 15.45 -2.64 17.79
C LEU A 346 16.31 -3.79 17.25
N HIS A 347 17.63 -3.77 17.45
CA HIS A 347 18.51 -4.87 17.06
C HIS A 347 18.44 -6.09 18.00
N ARG A 348 17.76 -6.00 19.14
CA ARG A 348 17.54 -7.16 20.01
C ARG A 348 16.63 -8.16 19.32
N THR A 349 17.14 -9.35 19.05
CA THR A 349 16.43 -10.43 18.36
C THR A 349 15.11 -10.78 19.06
N SER A 350 15.10 -10.82 20.39
CA SER A 350 13.91 -11.08 21.18
C SER A 350 12.78 -10.06 20.96
N PHE A 351 13.11 -8.76 20.86
CA PHE A 351 12.12 -7.73 20.58
C PHE A 351 11.51 -7.89 19.19
N ARG A 352 12.33 -8.18 18.16
CA ARG A 352 11.87 -8.39 16.78
C ARG A 352 10.95 -9.60 16.67
N LEU A 353 11.31 -10.71 17.30
CA LEU A 353 10.48 -11.91 17.34
C LEU A 353 9.15 -11.66 18.03
N LEU A 354 9.17 -10.98 19.18
CA LEU A 354 7.95 -10.62 19.91
C LEU A 354 7.05 -9.68 19.07
N ALA A 355 7.62 -8.63 18.48
CA ALA A 355 6.87 -7.69 17.65
C ALA A 355 6.27 -8.36 16.39
N THR A 356 7.06 -9.22 15.72
CA THR A 356 6.57 -9.97 14.54
C THR A 356 5.49 -10.96 14.94
N GLY A 357 5.67 -11.69 16.07
CA GLY A 357 4.65 -12.61 16.60
C GLY A 357 3.36 -11.89 16.98
N ALA A 358 3.45 -10.75 17.68
CA ALA A 358 2.29 -9.94 18.05
C ALA A 358 1.55 -9.42 16.81
N LEU A 359 2.29 -9.00 15.78
CA LEU A 359 1.71 -8.54 14.51
C LEU A 359 0.96 -9.68 13.78
N MET A 360 1.54 -10.88 13.75
CA MET A 360 0.87 -12.05 13.15
C MET A 360 -0.39 -12.44 13.94
N VAL A 361 -0.34 -12.45 15.27
CA VAL A 361 -1.53 -12.71 16.11
C VAL A 361 -2.61 -11.68 15.83
N TYR A 362 -2.25 -10.40 15.79
CA TYR A 362 -3.18 -9.31 15.46
C TYR A 362 -3.78 -9.47 14.05
N PHE A 363 -2.98 -9.83 13.05
CA PHE A 363 -3.44 -10.08 11.69
C PHE A 363 -4.48 -11.20 11.63
N PHE A 364 -4.16 -12.37 12.19
CA PHE A 364 -5.06 -13.52 12.16
C PHE A 364 -6.31 -13.33 13.02
N TYR A 365 -6.19 -12.62 14.15
CA TYR A 365 -7.36 -12.22 14.93
C TYR A 365 -8.32 -11.38 14.08
N ASN A 366 -7.81 -10.38 13.36
CA ASN A 366 -8.65 -9.52 12.53
C ASN A 366 -9.21 -10.23 11.30
N ILE A 367 -8.49 -11.17 10.68
CA ILE A 367 -9.03 -11.98 9.57
C ILE A 367 -10.33 -12.67 9.99
N SER A 368 -10.38 -13.23 11.20
CA SER A 368 -11.54 -14.00 11.67
C SER A 368 -12.66 -13.15 12.29
N HIS A 369 -12.39 -11.90 12.67
CA HIS A 369 -13.34 -11.04 13.37
C HIS A 369 -13.70 -9.75 12.64
N ASN A 370 -13.23 -9.59 11.38
CA ASN A 370 -13.52 -8.39 10.61
C ASN A 370 -14.90 -8.47 9.96
N ILE A 371 -15.54 -7.31 9.80
CA ILE A 371 -16.82 -7.15 9.11
C ILE A 371 -16.82 -7.63 7.66
N PHE A 372 -15.63 -7.76 7.04
CA PHE A 372 -15.50 -8.23 5.67
C PHE A 372 -15.42 -9.75 5.54
N SER A 373 -15.66 -10.48 6.62
CA SER A 373 -15.67 -11.95 6.67
C SER A 373 -14.64 -12.61 5.75
N TYR A 374 -13.53 -12.97 6.33
CA TYR A 374 -12.55 -13.85 5.69
C TYR A 374 -12.72 -15.28 6.21
N ILE A 375 -11.90 -16.19 5.76
CA ILE A 375 -11.93 -17.54 6.27
C ILE A 375 -11.58 -17.62 7.78
N PRO A 376 -12.05 -18.65 8.50
CA PRO A 376 -11.63 -18.90 9.87
C PRO A 376 -10.11 -19.02 10.02
N VAL A 377 -9.56 -18.58 11.17
CA VAL A 377 -8.11 -18.57 11.43
C VAL A 377 -7.46 -19.92 11.16
N VAL A 378 -8.07 -21.00 11.64
CA VAL A 378 -7.51 -22.36 11.48
C VAL A 378 -7.32 -22.68 9.99
N GLU A 379 -8.29 -22.36 9.17
CA GLU A 379 -8.25 -22.59 7.72
C GLU A 379 -7.16 -21.77 7.03
N ALA A 380 -6.96 -20.52 7.44
CA ALA A 380 -5.88 -19.67 6.95
C ALA A 380 -4.49 -20.29 7.22
N PHE A 381 -4.33 -21.05 8.30
CA PHE A 381 -3.08 -21.74 8.62
C PHE A 381 -2.86 -23.04 7.86
N VAL A 382 -3.94 -23.79 7.58
CA VAL A 382 -3.86 -25.20 7.15
C VAL A 382 -4.11 -25.37 5.66
N TYR A 383 -4.84 -24.45 5.01
CA TYR A 383 -5.19 -24.62 3.60
C TYR A 383 -3.96 -24.64 2.71
N PRO A 384 -3.76 -25.73 1.93
CA PRO A 384 -2.78 -25.75 0.86
C PRO A 384 -3.04 -24.63 -0.15
N LEU A 385 -1.97 -24.08 -0.72
CA LEU A 385 -2.08 -22.98 -1.69
C LEU A 385 -3.07 -23.26 -2.84
N PRO A 386 -3.13 -24.47 -3.43
CA PRO A 386 -4.08 -24.78 -4.50
C PRO A 386 -5.55 -24.66 -4.10
N VAL A 387 -5.90 -24.82 -2.81
CA VAL A 387 -7.30 -24.72 -2.34
C VAL A 387 -7.88 -23.34 -2.61
N TYR A 388 -7.08 -22.28 -2.48
CA TYR A 388 -7.50 -20.91 -2.76
C TYR A 388 -7.93 -20.63 -4.21
N LEU A 389 -7.60 -21.55 -5.14
CA LEU A 389 -8.06 -21.45 -6.53
C LEU A 389 -9.52 -21.86 -6.69
N PHE A 390 -10.05 -22.67 -5.76
CA PHE A 390 -11.36 -23.34 -5.86
C PHE A 390 -12.38 -22.87 -4.82
N ILE A 391 -11.96 -22.07 -3.84
CA ILE A 391 -12.87 -21.39 -2.90
C ILE A 391 -13.63 -20.28 -3.63
#